data_ffd787000a32fd6f96765b54ec7bf832
#
_entry.id   ffd787000a32fd6f96765b54ec7bf832
#
_cell.length_a   1.000
_cell.length_b   1.000
_cell.length_c   1.000
_cell.angle_alpha   90.00
_cell.angle_beta   90.00
_cell.angle_gamma   90.00
#
_symmetry.space_group_name_H-M   'P 1'
#
loop_
_entity.id
_entity.type
_entity.pdbx_description
1 polymer ?
#
loop_
_entity_poly.entity_id
_entity_poly.type
_entity_poly.pdbx_seq_one_letter_code
_entity_poly.pdbx_strand_id
1 'polypeptide(L)'
;MKSLRVAFRVDASIEIGIGHAMRCLTLADELQANGVTSSFIMRDPVVGMLEKIKSHGHKVDILTGLKHEYIAAAGDPAYAGWLGVPWSQDVQDTAAVLSQQKPDWLIVDHYGIDSRWHNKARS
;
A
#
# COMPACT_ATOMS: atom_id res chain seq x y z
N MET A 1 -25.71 9.91 5.14
CA MET A 1 -24.81 9.99 3.99
C MET A 1 -23.59 9.13 4.24
N LYS A 2 -23.26 8.25 3.29
CA LYS A 2 -22.12 7.36 3.43
C LYS A 2 -20.81 8.11 3.26
N SER A 3 -19.91 8.00 4.22
CA SER A 3 -18.57 8.58 4.11
C SER A 3 -17.72 7.76 3.13
N LEU A 4 -16.99 8.45 2.25
CA LEU A 4 -16.06 7.79 1.35
C LEU A 4 -14.85 7.27 2.10
N ARG A 5 -14.35 6.12 1.66
CA ARG A 5 -13.16 5.47 2.21
C ARG A 5 -12.17 5.19 1.09
N VAL A 6 -10.92 5.53 1.35
CA VAL A 6 -9.82 5.35 0.39
C VAL A 6 -8.76 4.47 1.04
N ALA A 7 -8.26 3.49 0.30
CA ALA A 7 -7.13 2.69 0.73
C ALA A 7 -5.92 3.03 -0.14
N PHE A 8 -4.74 3.11 0.48
CA PHE A 8 -3.47 3.35 -0.20
C PHE A 8 -2.62 2.10 -0.09
N ARG A 9 -2.23 1.52 -1.23
CA ARG A 9 -1.20 0.48 -1.25
C ARG A 9 0.13 1.13 -1.57
N VAL A 10 0.95 1.32 -0.55
CA VAL A 10 2.23 2.02 -0.65
C VAL A 10 3.19 1.40 0.35
N ASP A 11 4.48 1.42 0.05
CA ASP A 11 5.50 0.92 0.97
C ASP A 11 6.51 2.02 1.31
N ALA A 12 7.09 1.92 2.50
CA ALA A 12 8.15 2.78 2.99
C ALA A 12 9.19 1.89 3.67
N SER A 13 10.06 1.29 2.90
CA SER A 13 11.15 0.46 3.39
C SER A 13 12.48 1.20 3.25
N ILE A 14 13.55 0.61 3.79
CA ILE A 14 14.89 1.16 3.61
C ILE A 14 15.23 1.26 2.12
N GLU A 15 14.85 0.26 1.33
CA GLU A 15 15.14 0.21 -0.11
C GLU A 15 14.34 1.23 -0.91
N ILE A 16 13.05 1.36 -0.58
CA ILE A 16 12.11 2.22 -1.32
C ILE A 16 12.25 3.67 -0.88
N GLY A 17 12.58 3.89 0.39
CA GLY A 17 12.56 5.22 0.99
C GLY A 17 11.14 5.63 1.39
N ILE A 18 11.00 6.86 1.85
CA ILE A 18 9.74 7.36 2.41
C ILE A 18 8.98 8.30 1.48
N GLY A 19 9.54 8.65 0.31
CA GLY A 19 8.95 9.65 -0.58
C GLY A 19 7.53 9.34 -1.02
N HIS A 20 7.28 8.09 -1.44
CA HIS A 20 5.94 7.66 -1.86
C HIS A 20 4.95 7.74 -0.70
N ALA A 21 5.34 7.24 0.47
CA ALA A 21 4.47 7.24 1.65
C ALA A 21 4.18 8.68 2.11
N MET A 22 5.15 9.57 2.06
CA MET A 22 4.95 10.98 2.41
C MET A 22 3.97 11.67 1.46
N ARG A 23 4.08 11.37 0.17
CA ARG A 23 3.17 11.90 -0.84
C ARG A 23 1.74 11.40 -0.60
N CYS A 24 1.59 10.12 -0.32
CA CYS A 24 0.29 9.54 0.02
C CYS A 24 -0.27 10.11 1.32
N LEU A 25 0.57 10.33 2.32
CA LEU A 25 0.16 10.92 3.59
C LEU A 25 -0.38 12.34 3.39
N THR A 26 0.28 13.15 2.57
CA THR A 26 -0.18 14.50 2.25
C THR A 26 -1.57 14.45 1.61
N LEU A 27 -1.78 13.54 0.67
CA LEU A 27 -3.08 13.37 0.04
C LEU A 27 -4.13 12.88 1.05
N ALA A 28 -3.78 11.93 1.90
CA ALA A 28 -4.69 11.39 2.92
C ALA A 28 -5.12 12.48 3.91
N ASP A 29 -4.21 13.35 4.31
CA ASP A 29 -4.52 14.47 5.21
C ASP A 29 -5.50 15.43 4.54
N GLU A 30 -5.30 15.74 3.27
CA GLU A 30 -6.20 16.60 2.52
C GLU A 30 -7.59 15.97 2.37
N LEU A 31 -7.64 14.68 2.08
CA LEU A 31 -8.89 13.95 2.01
C LEU A 31 -9.62 13.93 3.34
N GLN A 32 -8.89 13.77 4.45
CA GLN A 32 -9.46 13.78 5.79
C GLN A 32 -10.09 15.14 6.10
N ALA A 33 -9.46 16.22 5.69
CA ALA A 33 -10.01 17.56 5.86
C ALA A 33 -11.34 17.74 5.11
N ASN A 34 -11.60 16.90 4.11
CA ASN A 34 -12.82 16.90 3.31
C ASN A 34 -13.78 15.76 3.69
N GLY A 35 -13.59 15.14 4.84
CA GLY A 35 -14.49 14.10 5.34
C GLY A 35 -14.26 12.70 4.78
N VAL A 36 -13.17 12.48 4.07
CA VAL A 36 -12.82 11.17 3.51
C VAL A 36 -11.86 10.44 4.43
N THR A 37 -12.21 9.22 4.81
CA THR A 37 -11.36 8.39 5.66
C THR A 37 -10.36 7.61 4.82
N SER A 38 -9.10 7.62 5.23
CA SER A 38 -8.01 6.90 4.53
C SER A 38 -7.43 5.81 5.40
N SER A 39 -7.00 4.73 4.75
CA SER A 39 -6.24 3.66 5.38
C SER A 39 -5.03 3.34 4.51
N PHE A 40 -3.98 2.83 5.14
CA PHE A 40 -2.74 2.48 4.45
C PHE A 40 -2.52 0.98 4.57
N ILE A 41 -2.19 0.34 3.46
CA ILE A 41 -1.85 -1.07 3.39
C ILE A 41 -0.37 -1.13 3.03
N MET A 42 0.47 -1.58 3.96
CA MET A 42 1.92 -1.52 3.82
C MET A 42 2.56 -2.85 4.19
N ARG A 43 3.67 -3.15 3.55
CA ARG A 43 4.47 -4.33 3.86
C ARG A 43 5.78 -3.87 4.48
N ASP A 44 6.04 -4.32 5.73
CA ASP A 44 7.27 -4.08 6.47
C ASP A 44 7.71 -2.59 6.45
N PRO A 45 6.83 -1.66 6.87
CA PRO A 45 7.16 -0.25 6.85
C PRO A 45 8.20 0.09 7.91
N VAL A 46 9.05 1.12 7.63
CA VAL A 46 9.94 1.65 8.65
C VAL A 46 9.12 2.25 9.79
N VAL A 47 9.58 2.03 11.02
CA VAL A 47 8.80 2.37 12.23
C VAL A 47 8.44 3.85 12.30
N GLY A 48 9.37 4.74 11.96
CA GLY A 48 9.11 6.18 12.00
C GLY A 48 7.99 6.61 11.07
N MET A 49 7.91 6.01 9.87
CA MET A 49 6.85 6.31 8.93
C MET A 49 5.50 5.74 9.39
N LEU A 50 5.52 4.53 9.93
CA LEU A 50 4.33 3.89 10.47
C LEU A 50 3.72 4.74 11.58
N GLU A 51 4.54 5.18 12.53
CA GLU A 51 4.07 6.01 13.63
C GLU A 51 3.55 7.36 13.16
N LYS A 52 4.20 7.95 12.16
CA LYS A 52 3.77 9.23 11.60
C LYS A 52 2.39 9.13 10.97
N ILE A 53 2.14 8.09 10.17
CA ILE A 53 0.83 7.88 9.55
C ILE A 53 -0.25 7.70 10.62
N LYS A 54 0.03 6.89 11.63
CA LYS A 54 -0.91 6.67 12.72
C LYS A 54 -1.19 7.93 13.52
N SER A 55 -0.16 8.76 13.75
CA SER A 55 -0.31 10.01 14.50
C SER A 55 -1.18 11.03 13.77
N HIS A 56 -1.29 10.93 12.46
CA HIS A 56 -2.19 11.76 11.65
C HIS A 56 -3.64 11.24 11.65
N GLY A 57 -3.91 10.15 12.35
CA GLY A 57 -5.27 9.62 12.50
C GLY A 57 -5.68 8.61 11.44
N HIS A 58 -4.75 8.15 10.61
CA HIS A 58 -5.04 7.16 9.58
C HIS A 58 -4.78 5.75 10.09
N LYS A 59 -5.58 4.81 9.61
CA LYS A 59 -5.41 3.40 9.92
C LYS A 59 -4.30 2.81 9.04
N VAL A 60 -3.50 1.91 9.61
CA VAL A 60 -2.49 1.16 8.87
C VAL A 60 -2.73 -0.33 9.07
N ASP A 61 -2.84 -1.05 7.96
CA ASP A 61 -2.86 -2.51 7.94
C ASP A 61 -1.52 -2.99 7.40
N ILE A 62 -0.84 -3.81 8.18
CA ILE A 62 0.47 -4.33 7.79
C ILE A 62 0.27 -5.70 7.18
N LEU A 63 0.74 -5.86 5.94
CA LEU A 63 0.69 -7.16 5.28
C LEU A 63 1.67 -8.10 5.97
N THR A 64 1.15 -9.22 6.43
CA THR A 64 1.94 -10.23 7.11
C THR A 64 2.54 -11.20 6.10
N GLY A 65 3.63 -11.81 6.49
CA GLY A 65 4.38 -12.71 5.66
C GLY A 65 5.84 -12.32 5.71
N LEU A 66 6.69 -13.31 5.61
CA LEU A 66 8.13 -13.06 5.64
C LEU A 66 8.51 -12.29 4.38
N LYS A 67 9.02 -11.09 4.57
CA LYS A 67 9.62 -10.33 3.49
C LYS A 67 10.99 -10.93 3.23
N HIS A 68 11.11 -11.63 2.13
CA HIS A 68 12.37 -12.16 1.66
C HIS A 68 12.94 -11.25 0.59
N GLU A 69 14.24 -11.32 0.40
CA GLU A 69 14.87 -10.69 -0.75
C GLU A 69 14.35 -11.39 -2.00
N TYR A 70 13.43 -10.74 -2.69
CA TYR A 70 12.83 -11.27 -3.90
C TYR A 70 13.62 -10.81 -5.11
N ILE A 71 14.11 -11.77 -5.87
CA ILE A 71 14.81 -11.49 -7.13
C ILE A 71 13.78 -11.47 -8.25
N ALA A 72 13.74 -10.36 -8.99
CA ALA A 72 12.77 -10.19 -10.07
C ALA A 72 12.94 -11.29 -11.12
N ALA A 73 11.83 -11.90 -11.52
CA ALA A 73 11.80 -12.92 -12.57
C ALA A 73 11.73 -12.25 -13.95
N ALA A 74 11.97 -13.04 -14.98
CA ALA A 74 11.82 -12.56 -16.35
C ALA A 74 10.39 -12.07 -16.58
N GLY A 75 10.26 -10.88 -17.15
CA GLY A 75 8.96 -10.24 -17.36
C GLY A 75 8.46 -9.38 -16.23
N ASP A 76 9.13 -9.38 -15.07
CA ASP A 76 8.80 -8.50 -13.97
C ASP A 76 9.31 -7.08 -14.23
N PRO A 77 8.68 -6.04 -13.64
CA PRO A 77 9.21 -4.68 -13.75
C PRO A 77 10.55 -4.57 -13.03
N ALA A 78 11.33 -3.55 -13.40
CA ALA A 78 12.69 -3.35 -12.90
C ALA A 78 12.78 -3.32 -11.37
N TYR A 79 11.76 -2.80 -10.70
CA TYR A 79 11.72 -2.65 -9.25
C TYR A 79 10.84 -3.70 -8.56
N ALA A 80 10.57 -4.83 -9.23
CA ALA A 80 9.72 -5.87 -8.66
C ALA A 80 10.26 -6.39 -7.32
N GLY A 81 11.57 -6.43 -7.16
CA GLY A 81 12.21 -6.87 -5.91
C GLY A 81 11.87 -5.99 -4.71
N TRP A 82 11.50 -4.73 -4.94
CA TRP A 82 11.13 -3.81 -3.86
C TRP A 82 9.86 -4.24 -3.14
N LEU A 83 9.01 -5.03 -3.79
CA LEU A 83 7.78 -5.54 -3.19
C LEU A 83 8.07 -6.55 -2.06
N GLY A 84 9.22 -7.21 -2.11
CA GLY A 84 9.66 -8.17 -1.10
C GLY A 84 9.05 -9.55 -1.22
N VAL A 85 8.02 -9.71 -2.06
CA VAL A 85 7.35 -10.97 -2.38
C VAL A 85 6.92 -10.92 -3.84
N PRO A 86 6.58 -12.08 -4.47
CA PRO A 86 6.03 -12.05 -5.83
C PRO A 86 4.75 -11.21 -5.88
N TRP A 87 4.49 -10.59 -7.03
CA TRP A 87 3.32 -9.73 -7.20
C TRP A 87 2.01 -10.46 -6.89
N SER A 88 1.92 -11.74 -7.25
CA SER A 88 0.73 -12.55 -7.00
C SER A 88 0.47 -12.74 -5.50
N GLN A 89 1.53 -12.89 -4.71
CA GLN A 89 1.40 -12.99 -3.26
C GLN A 89 0.97 -11.65 -2.67
N ASP A 90 1.56 -10.56 -3.13
CA ASP A 90 1.22 -9.22 -2.62
C ASP A 90 -0.24 -8.86 -2.90
N VAL A 91 -0.72 -9.10 -4.11
CA VAL A 91 -2.10 -8.78 -4.44
C VAL A 91 -3.08 -9.67 -3.67
N GLN A 92 -2.73 -10.92 -3.42
CA GLN A 92 -3.54 -11.82 -2.60
C GLN A 92 -3.64 -11.33 -1.16
N ASP A 93 -2.51 -10.93 -0.57
CA ASP A 93 -2.47 -10.40 0.79
C ASP A 93 -3.27 -9.10 0.88
N THR A 94 -3.12 -8.23 -0.11
CA THR A 94 -3.86 -6.97 -0.18
C THR A 94 -5.36 -7.21 -0.32
N ALA A 95 -5.75 -8.16 -1.16
CA ALA A 95 -7.16 -8.49 -1.37
C ALA A 95 -7.85 -8.95 -0.08
N ALA A 96 -7.14 -9.67 0.77
CA ALA A 96 -7.67 -10.09 2.07
C ALA A 96 -8.02 -8.90 2.96
N VAL A 97 -7.19 -7.86 2.96
CA VAL A 97 -7.45 -6.62 3.69
C VAL A 97 -8.63 -5.87 3.06
N LEU A 98 -8.63 -5.75 1.73
CA LEU A 98 -9.69 -5.03 1.01
C LEU A 98 -11.06 -5.66 1.21
N SER A 99 -11.13 -6.99 1.32
CA SER A 99 -12.41 -7.68 1.55
C SER A 99 -13.03 -7.35 2.91
N GLN A 100 -12.21 -6.97 3.89
CA GLN A 100 -12.66 -6.54 5.20
C GLN A 100 -12.99 -5.05 5.24
N GLN A 101 -12.15 -4.22 4.64
CA GLN A 101 -12.30 -2.77 4.67
C GLN A 101 -13.34 -2.24 3.69
N LYS A 102 -13.45 -2.87 2.53
CA LYS A 102 -14.35 -2.46 1.43
C LYS A 102 -14.23 -0.97 1.10
N PRO A 103 -13.03 -0.50 0.74
CA PRO A 103 -12.86 0.90 0.38
C PRO A 103 -13.58 1.22 -0.94
N ASP A 104 -13.91 2.49 -1.14
CA ASP A 104 -14.50 2.96 -2.39
C ASP A 104 -13.43 3.14 -3.47
N TRP A 105 -12.21 3.48 -3.07
CA TRP A 105 -11.08 3.67 -3.97
C TRP A 105 -9.82 3.01 -3.43
N LEU A 106 -9.01 2.47 -4.32
CA LEU A 106 -7.68 1.97 -4.01
C LEU A 106 -6.67 2.78 -4.82
N ILE A 107 -5.78 3.47 -4.12
CA ILE A 107 -4.68 4.21 -4.74
C ILE A 107 -3.41 3.39 -4.55
N VAL A 108 -2.69 3.15 -5.64
CA VAL A 108 -1.46 2.35 -5.63
C VAL A 108 -0.30 3.23 -6.04
N ASP A 109 0.71 3.33 -5.19
CA ASP A 109 1.92 4.09 -5.45
C ASP A 109 3.13 3.23 -5.12
N HIS A 110 3.56 2.41 -6.08
CA HIS A 110 4.64 1.44 -5.87
C HIS A 110 5.27 1.05 -7.19
N TYR A 111 6.58 1.27 -7.34
CA TYR A 111 7.29 0.93 -8.57
C TYR A 111 7.42 -0.58 -8.82
N GLY A 112 7.28 -1.40 -7.78
CA GLY A 112 7.32 -2.86 -7.90
C GLY A 112 6.02 -3.48 -8.41
N ILE A 113 4.98 -2.68 -8.61
CA ILE A 113 3.65 -3.14 -9.01
C ILE A 113 3.39 -2.76 -10.47
N ASP A 114 2.85 -3.70 -11.23
CA ASP A 114 2.49 -3.48 -12.64
C ASP A 114 1.03 -3.83 -12.91
N SER A 115 0.65 -3.86 -14.19
CA SER A 115 -0.73 -4.08 -14.60
C SER A 115 -1.29 -5.44 -14.16
N ARG A 116 -0.45 -6.47 -14.02
CA ARG A 116 -0.89 -7.80 -13.56
C ARG A 116 -1.50 -7.70 -12.17
N TRP A 117 -0.85 -6.96 -11.27
CA TRP A 117 -1.31 -6.71 -9.92
C TRP A 117 -2.64 -5.95 -9.92
N HIS A 118 -2.72 -4.88 -10.71
CA HIS A 118 -3.93 -4.05 -10.81
C HIS A 118 -5.13 -4.86 -11.32
N ASN A 119 -4.92 -5.67 -12.35
CA ASN A 119 -6.00 -6.46 -12.94
C ASN A 119 -6.53 -7.49 -11.93
N LYS A 120 -5.65 -8.13 -11.18
CA LYS A 120 -6.06 -9.09 -10.16
C LYS A 120 -6.80 -8.42 -9.00
N ALA A 121 -6.38 -7.24 -8.59
CA ALA A 121 -7.02 -6.50 -7.50
C ALA A 121 -8.47 -6.09 -7.84
N ARG A 122 -8.76 -5.88 -9.11
CA ARG A 122 -10.10 -5.48 -9.58
C ARG A 122 -11.08 -6.63 -9.66
N SER A 123 -10.61 -7.85 -9.70
CA SER A 123 -11.48 -9.01 -9.89
C SER A 123 -12.16 -9.49 -8.61
#